data_5f72861fdd378237c47ceb0d3c9d12d4
#
_entry.id   5f72861fdd378237c47ceb0d3c9d12d4
#
_cell.length_a   1.000
_cell.length_b   1.000
_cell.length_c   1.000
_cell.angle_alpha   90.00
_cell.angle_beta   90.00
_cell.angle_gamma   90.00
#
_symmetry.space_group_name_H-M   'P 1'
#
loop_
_entity.id
_entity.type
_entity.pdbx_description
1 polymer ?
#
loop_
_entity_poly.entity_id
_entity_poly.type
_entity_poly.pdbx_seq_one_letter_code
_entity_poly.pdbx_strand_id
1 'polypeptide(L)'
;MGRTLNGTPLMKPAISTVCSLNAPLESILEEYSAGQCRLIEVWLGHAEQYLDGKPVEALGELFVQHGCDPVAATFQGGLLTSQGDARREHWAHFEKRLALCSAVSIPTLVLAGDVHGPLGPEDLGRLSASLVEAAKRAGDAGVRLALEFDARATFPNNLQSAVALIEDVGLPSLGICLDWFHFSVGPSKLIDLHLLTPEIVALVQLSDIADVPREMASDADRILPAEGNSPPQQLIAHLEAMQYDGPISIELQNPQLWQVPPRQFGEIAITSLRKLLGQAEMVATDDHQAG
;
A
#
# COMPACT_ATOMS: atom_id res chain seq x y z
N MET A 1 17.74 13.28 4.73
CA MET A 1 18.86 12.45 4.20
C MET A 1 18.54 11.02 4.59
N GLY A 2 18.24 10.14 3.61
CA GLY A 2 17.84 8.74 3.88
C GLY A 2 18.94 7.96 4.60
N ARG A 3 18.55 7.02 5.48
CA ARG A 3 19.52 6.09 6.08
C ARG A 3 20.08 5.19 4.97
N THR A 4 21.37 4.87 5.02
CA THR A 4 22.03 3.97 4.06
C THR A 4 22.74 2.84 4.80
N LEU A 5 22.70 1.63 4.24
CA LEU A 5 23.53 0.50 4.68
C LEU A 5 24.59 0.28 3.58
N ASN A 6 25.86 0.36 3.94
CA ASN A 6 26.98 0.24 2.96
C ASN A 6 26.87 1.16 1.72
N GLY A 7 26.21 2.33 1.87
CA GLY A 7 25.98 3.27 0.76
C GLY A 7 24.73 3.03 -0.07
N THR A 8 23.97 1.96 0.18
CA THR A 8 22.69 1.69 -0.47
C THR A 8 21.55 2.34 0.31
N PRO A 9 20.60 3.05 -0.34
CA PRO A 9 19.40 3.54 0.31
C PRO A 9 18.61 2.40 0.97
N LEU A 10 18.01 2.69 2.14
CA LEU A 10 17.25 1.68 2.88
C LEU A 10 15.77 1.80 2.55
N MET A 11 15.19 0.72 2.06
CA MET A 11 13.74 0.55 1.99
C MET A 11 13.11 0.68 3.38
N LYS A 12 11.91 1.24 3.48
CA LYS A 12 11.24 1.60 4.74
C LYS A 12 10.20 0.54 5.09
N PRO A 13 10.47 -0.34 6.08
CA PRO A 13 9.53 -1.39 6.47
C PRO A 13 8.29 -0.79 7.17
N ALA A 14 7.11 -1.12 6.67
CA ALA A 14 5.81 -0.69 7.17
C ALA A 14 4.85 -1.88 7.32
N ILE A 15 3.75 -1.68 8.03
CA ILE A 15 2.65 -2.66 8.14
C ILE A 15 1.33 -1.95 7.86
N SER A 16 0.47 -2.58 7.07
CA SER A 16 -0.90 -2.12 6.85
C SER A 16 -1.79 -2.47 8.04
N THR A 17 -2.63 -1.52 8.46
CA THR A 17 -3.61 -1.75 9.54
C THR A 17 -4.67 -2.77 9.16
N VAL A 18 -4.85 -3.09 7.87
CA VAL A 18 -5.74 -4.16 7.41
C VAL A 18 -5.34 -5.53 7.95
N CYS A 19 -4.07 -5.71 8.32
CA CYS A 19 -3.58 -6.96 8.92
C CYS A 19 -4.18 -7.24 10.30
N SER A 20 -4.75 -6.23 10.96
CA SER A 20 -5.45 -6.33 12.25
C SER A 20 -6.87 -5.76 12.16
N LEU A 21 -7.60 -6.12 11.09
CA LEU A 21 -8.86 -5.52 10.68
C LEU A 21 -9.92 -5.46 11.78
N ASN A 22 -9.93 -6.42 12.72
CA ASN A 22 -10.92 -6.52 13.79
C ASN A 22 -10.61 -5.63 15.00
N ALA A 23 -9.42 -5.02 15.07
CA ALA A 23 -9.03 -4.17 16.18
C ALA A 23 -9.29 -2.67 15.88
N PRO A 24 -9.64 -1.85 16.88
CA PRO A 24 -9.74 -0.40 16.69
C PRO A 24 -8.38 0.22 16.31
N LEU A 25 -8.37 1.29 15.50
CA LEU A 25 -7.14 1.95 15.04
C LEU A 25 -6.22 2.36 16.20
N GLU A 26 -6.78 2.95 17.26
CA GLU A 26 -6.01 3.37 18.43
C GLU A 26 -5.23 2.20 19.06
N SER A 27 -5.89 1.07 19.24
CA SER A 27 -5.27 -0.16 19.73
C SER A 27 -4.19 -0.70 18.78
N ILE A 28 -4.43 -0.64 17.48
CA ILE A 28 -3.45 -1.08 16.47
C ILE A 28 -2.19 -0.22 16.56
N LEU A 29 -2.32 1.12 16.60
CA LEU A 29 -1.17 2.01 16.64
C LEU A 29 -0.37 1.87 17.94
N GLU A 30 -1.04 1.75 19.09
CA GLU A 30 -0.41 1.48 20.38
C GLU A 30 0.41 0.20 20.34
N GLU A 31 -0.19 -0.90 19.91
CA GLU A 31 0.41 -2.23 19.95
C GLU A 31 1.49 -2.43 18.86
N TYR A 32 1.30 -1.86 17.66
CA TYR A 32 2.31 -1.90 16.61
C TYR A 32 3.54 -1.07 17.01
N SER A 33 3.34 0.11 17.59
CA SER A 33 4.44 0.94 18.09
C SER A 33 5.21 0.23 19.21
N ALA A 34 4.52 -0.40 20.16
CA ALA A 34 5.14 -1.22 21.20
C ALA A 34 5.92 -2.40 20.59
N GLY A 35 5.49 -2.96 19.46
CA GLY A 35 6.18 -3.98 18.67
C GLY A 35 7.27 -3.43 17.73
N GLN A 36 7.71 -2.17 17.90
CA GLN A 36 8.74 -1.54 17.06
C GLN A 36 8.35 -1.30 15.59
N CYS A 37 7.06 -1.35 15.26
CA CYS A 37 6.53 -0.97 13.98
C CYS A 37 5.97 0.44 14.03
N ARG A 38 6.67 1.40 13.42
CA ARG A 38 6.29 2.82 13.44
C ARG A 38 5.77 3.35 12.12
N LEU A 39 6.14 2.73 11.00
CA LEU A 39 5.65 3.15 9.70
C LEU A 39 4.37 2.38 9.37
N ILE A 40 3.31 3.12 9.12
CA ILE A 40 1.96 2.57 9.02
C ILE A 40 1.34 2.87 7.66
N GLU A 41 0.85 1.85 7.00
CA GLU A 41 -0.13 1.99 5.94
C GLU A 41 -1.53 1.91 6.54
N VAL A 42 -2.31 2.96 6.38
CA VAL A 42 -3.61 3.10 7.07
C VAL A 42 -4.74 2.62 6.18
N TRP A 43 -5.45 1.59 6.62
CA TRP A 43 -6.73 1.29 5.98
C TRP A 43 -7.75 2.39 6.30
N LEU A 44 -8.28 3.01 5.25
CA LEU A 44 -9.16 4.18 5.39
C LEU A 44 -10.43 3.90 6.19
N GLY A 45 -10.93 2.66 6.16
CA GLY A 45 -12.05 2.27 7.00
C GLY A 45 -11.77 2.42 8.50
N HIS A 46 -10.55 2.10 8.96
CA HIS A 46 -10.13 2.34 10.36
C HIS A 46 -10.07 3.84 10.68
N ALA A 47 -9.49 4.64 9.77
CA ALA A 47 -9.40 6.09 9.97
C ALA A 47 -10.78 6.74 10.01
N GLU A 48 -11.66 6.38 9.08
CA GLU A 48 -13.03 6.88 8.99
C GLU A 48 -13.85 6.49 10.24
N GLN A 49 -13.71 5.24 10.69
CA GLN A 49 -14.37 4.76 11.91
C GLN A 49 -13.84 5.47 13.17
N TYR A 50 -12.53 5.69 13.27
CA TYR A 50 -11.93 6.43 14.39
C TYR A 50 -12.41 7.89 14.46
N LEU A 51 -12.58 8.50 13.29
CA LEU A 51 -13.01 9.90 13.15
C LEU A 51 -14.53 10.09 13.30
N ASP A 52 -15.31 9.04 13.51
CA ASP A 52 -16.76 9.20 13.69
C ASP A 52 -17.05 10.13 14.91
N GLY A 53 -17.63 11.29 14.59
CA GLY A 53 -17.88 12.35 15.57
C GLY A 53 -16.65 13.13 16.05
N LYS A 54 -15.46 12.93 15.48
CA LYS A 54 -14.22 13.64 15.84
C LYS A 54 -13.75 14.56 14.71
N PRO A 55 -12.99 15.63 15.03
CA PRO A 55 -12.34 16.44 13.99
C PRO A 55 -11.17 15.67 13.37
N VAL A 56 -10.79 16.04 12.14
CA VAL A 56 -9.74 15.35 11.37
C VAL A 56 -8.37 15.39 12.06
N GLU A 57 -8.09 16.45 12.79
CA GLU A 57 -6.86 16.68 13.56
C GLU A 57 -6.62 15.57 14.60
N ALA A 58 -7.70 14.99 15.14
CA ALA A 58 -7.62 13.90 16.12
C ALA A 58 -6.87 12.67 15.57
N LEU A 59 -6.92 12.42 14.26
CA LEU A 59 -6.16 11.34 13.64
C LEU A 59 -4.66 11.66 13.62
N GLY A 60 -4.29 12.89 13.31
CA GLY A 60 -2.89 13.34 13.38
C GLY A 60 -2.33 13.27 14.80
N GLU A 61 -3.11 13.72 15.78
CA GLU A 61 -2.75 13.62 17.20
C GLU A 61 -2.56 12.17 17.65
N LEU A 62 -3.40 11.25 17.15
CA LEU A 62 -3.28 9.82 17.45
C LEU A 62 -1.96 9.23 16.95
N PHE A 63 -1.55 9.55 15.72
CA PHE A 63 -0.26 9.12 15.18
C PHE A 63 0.91 9.64 16.02
N VAL A 64 0.89 10.92 16.36
CA VAL A 64 1.92 11.56 17.21
C VAL A 64 1.96 10.92 18.59
N GLN A 65 0.81 10.69 19.22
CA GLN A 65 0.68 10.06 20.53
C GLN A 65 1.37 8.71 20.60
N HIS A 66 1.25 7.87 19.56
CA HIS A 66 1.83 6.54 19.53
C HIS A 66 3.20 6.49 18.83
N GLY A 67 3.73 7.64 18.37
CA GLY A 67 5.01 7.70 17.66
C GLY A 67 5.01 6.90 16.35
N CYS A 68 3.87 6.90 15.66
CA CYS A 68 3.67 6.27 14.37
C CYS A 68 3.68 7.31 13.25
N ASP A 69 4.24 6.96 12.09
CA ASP A 69 4.27 7.79 10.89
C ASP A 69 3.45 7.12 9.78
N PRO A 70 2.36 7.73 9.31
CA PRO A 70 1.59 7.18 8.20
C PRO A 70 2.36 7.36 6.88
N VAL A 71 2.62 6.27 6.17
CA VAL A 71 3.33 6.29 4.88
C VAL A 71 2.40 6.19 3.68
N ALA A 72 1.23 5.61 3.86
CA ALA A 72 0.19 5.49 2.84
C ALA A 72 -1.19 5.31 3.48
N ALA A 73 -2.23 5.58 2.71
CA ALA A 73 -3.62 5.21 3.02
C ALA A 73 -4.16 4.26 1.95
N THR A 74 -4.86 3.20 2.35
CA THR A 74 -5.45 2.16 1.50
C THR A 74 -6.95 2.09 1.78
N PHE A 75 -7.80 2.06 0.81
CA PHE A 75 -7.69 2.35 -0.62
C PHE A 75 -8.90 3.19 -1.08
N GLN A 76 -8.79 3.83 -2.23
CA GLN A 76 -9.90 4.49 -2.91
C GLN A 76 -10.30 3.67 -4.13
N GLY A 77 -11.54 3.18 -4.18
CA GLY A 77 -12.13 2.53 -5.35
C GLY A 77 -13.18 3.38 -6.06
N GLY A 78 -13.73 2.87 -7.14
CA GLY A 78 -14.91 3.38 -7.84
C GLY A 78 -14.68 4.59 -8.74
N LEU A 79 -13.47 5.09 -8.93
CA LEU A 79 -13.22 6.30 -9.72
C LEU A 79 -13.17 6.05 -11.23
N LEU A 80 -12.71 4.86 -11.65
CA LEU A 80 -12.22 4.66 -13.01
C LEU A 80 -13.34 4.56 -14.04
N THR A 81 -14.38 3.80 -13.75
CA THR A 81 -15.46 3.52 -14.71
C THR A 81 -16.88 3.83 -14.23
N SER A 82 -17.04 4.24 -12.98
CA SER A 82 -18.34 4.59 -12.42
C SER A 82 -19.02 5.74 -13.22
N GLN A 83 -20.33 5.70 -13.27
CA GLN A 83 -21.14 6.68 -14.03
C GLN A 83 -22.34 7.16 -13.20
N GLY A 84 -22.97 8.24 -13.64
CA GLY A 84 -24.19 8.76 -13.02
C GLY A 84 -24.02 9.14 -11.55
N ASP A 85 -24.95 8.70 -10.71
CA ASP A 85 -24.97 9.01 -9.28
C ASP A 85 -23.81 8.34 -8.54
N ALA A 86 -23.50 7.08 -8.85
CA ALA A 86 -22.37 6.37 -8.26
C ALA A 86 -21.06 7.10 -8.52
N ARG A 87 -20.84 7.67 -9.71
CA ARG A 87 -19.66 8.49 -9.99
C ARG A 87 -19.60 9.71 -9.08
N ARG A 88 -20.71 10.42 -8.91
CA ARG A 88 -20.75 11.59 -8.03
C ARG A 88 -20.40 11.23 -6.58
N GLU A 89 -20.93 10.12 -6.09
CA GLU A 89 -20.68 9.63 -4.74
C GLU A 89 -19.22 9.22 -4.54
N HIS A 90 -18.66 8.42 -5.46
CA HIS A 90 -17.25 8.00 -5.38
C HIS A 90 -16.30 9.19 -5.44
N TRP A 91 -16.55 10.17 -6.32
CA TRP A 91 -15.72 11.37 -6.40
C TRP A 91 -15.84 12.26 -5.17
N ALA A 92 -17.04 12.43 -4.63
CA ALA A 92 -17.23 13.17 -3.36
C ALA A 92 -16.53 12.48 -2.19
N HIS A 93 -16.51 11.15 -2.18
CA HIS A 93 -15.78 10.37 -1.18
C HIS A 93 -14.26 10.51 -1.35
N PHE A 94 -13.78 10.44 -2.58
CA PHE A 94 -12.37 10.67 -2.89
C PHE A 94 -11.87 12.04 -2.43
N GLU A 95 -12.65 13.11 -2.67
CA GLU A 95 -12.32 14.46 -2.18
C GLU A 95 -12.18 14.51 -0.65
N LYS A 96 -13.08 13.87 0.06
CA LYS A 96 -13.00 13.79 1.53
C LYS A 96 -11.74 13.06 1.99
N ARG A 97 -11.38 11.96 1.31
CA ARG A 97 -10.18 11.17 1.61
C ARG A 97 -8.89 11.91 1.26
N LEU A 98 -8.86 12.65 0.15
CA LEU A 98 -7.73 13.54 -0.17
C LEU A 98 -7.56 14.62 0.90
N ALA A 99 -8.66 15.27 1.30
CA ALA A 99 -8.62 16.28 2.36
C ALA A 99 -8.13 15.68 3.69
N LEU A 100 -8.55 14.46 4.04
CA LEU A 100 -8.06 13.73 5.20
C LEU A 100 -6.55 13.46 5.09
N CYS A 101 -6.10 12.87 3.98
CA CYS A 101 -4.68 12.57 3.76
C CYS A 101 -3.82 13.84 3.86
N SER A 102 -4.25 14.92 3.23
CA SER A 102 -3.56 16.20 3.27
C SER A 102 -3.49 16.77 4.70
N ALA A 103 -4.60 16.76 5.45
CA ALA A 103 -4.68 17.31 6.79
C ALA A 103 -3.77 16.59 7.80
N VAL A 104 -3.61 15.26 7.66
CA VAL A 104 -2.79 14.44 8.57
C VAL A 104 -1.45 14.03 7.98
N SER A 105 -1.07 14.65 6.84
CA SER A 105 0.23 14.43 6.17
C SER A 105 0.47 12.98 5.74
N ILE A 106 -0.57 12.27 5.30
CA ILE A 106 -0.40 10.97 4.63
C ILE A 106 0.04 11.22 3.19
N PRO A 107 1.26 10.83 2.79
CA PRO A 107 1.83 11.26 1.51
C PRO A 107 1.26 10.51 0.30
N THR A 108 0.74 9.29 0.50
CA THR A 108 0.31 8.40 -0.58
C THR A 108 -1.08 7.87 -0.33
N LEU A 109 -1.94 7.87 -1.37
CA LEU A 109 -3.26 7.25 -1.36
C LEU A 109 -3.32 6.18 -2.45
N VAL A 110 -3.60 4.93 -2.06
CA VAL A 110 -3.77 3.83 -2.99
C VAL A 110 -5.09 3.97 -3.73
N LEU A 111 -5.02 3.91 -5.05
CA LEU A 111 -6.15 3.93 -5.97
C LEU A 111 -6.34 2.54 -6.57
N ALA A 112 -7.46 1.90 -6.27
CA ALA A 112 -7.75 0.56 -6.77
C ALA A 112 -8.03 0.55 -8.28
N GLY A 113 -7.40 -0.36 -8.99
CA GLY A 113 -7.67 -0.71 -10.39
C GLY A 113 -8.88 -1.64 -10.50
N ASP A 114 -10.02 -1.24 -9.93
CA ASP A 114 -11.22 -2.04 -9.69
C ASP A 114 -12.20 -2.09 -10.88
N VAL A 115 -11.68 -2.16 -12.09
CA VAL A 115 -12.52 -2.19 -13.30
C VAL A 115 -12.93 -3.62 -13.62
N HIS A 116 -14.20 -3.91 -13.45
CA HIS A 116 -14.79 -5.22 -13.70
C HIS A 116 -15.80 -5.17 -14.87
N GLY A 117 -15.92 -6.29 -15.59
CA GLY A 117 -16.86 -6.45 -16.69
C GLY A 117 -16.25 -6.11 -18.08
N PRO A 118 -17.01 -6.30 -19.16
CA PRO A 118 -16.52 -6.06 -20.50
C PRO A 118 -16.23 -4.57 -20.70
N LEU A 119 -15.10 -4.26 -21.31
CA LEU A 119 -14.69 -2.90 -21.67
C LEU A 119 -14.84 -2.65 -23.16
N GLY A 120 -15.46 -1.52 -23.50
CA GLY A 120 -15.45 -0.98 -24.86
C GLY A 120 -14.40 0.15 -25.01
N PRO A 121 -14.18 0.63 -26.25
CA PRO A 121 -13.24 1.74 -26.50
C PRO A 121 -13.55 3.01 -25.70
N GLU A 122 -14.84 3.31 -25.49
CA GLU A 122 -15.27 4.46 -24.71
C GLU A 122 -14.95 4.34 -23.21
N ASP A 123 -14.91 3.10 -22.68
CA ASP A 123 -14.56 2.85 -21.27
C ASP A 123 -13.10 3.16 -21.01
N LEU A 124 -12.20 2.81 -21.92
CA LEU A 124 -10.77 3.15 -21.82
C LEU A 124 -10.56 4.67 -21.83
N GLY A 125 -11.27 5.40 -22.70
CA GLY A 125 -11.22 6.86 -22.70
C GLY A 125 -11.70 7.48 -21.38
N ARG A 126 -12.78 6.95 -20.79
CA ARG A 126 -13.28 7.39 -19.48
C ARG A 126 -12.31 7.08 -18.36
N LEU A 127 -11.68 5.91 -18.38
CA LEU A 127 -10.68 5.49 -17.41
C LEU A 127 -9.47 6.43 -17.43
N SER A 128 -8.87 6.67 -18.61
CA SER A 128 -7.75 7.62 -18.75
C SER A 128 -8.13 9.02 -18.26
N ALA A 129 -9.28 9.53 -18.68
CA ALA A 129 -9.75 10.85 -18.22
C ALA A 129 -9.95 10.92 -16.71
N SER A 130 -10.46 9.84 -16.10
CA SER A 130 -10.65 9.74 -14.66
C SER A 130 -9.31 9.70 -13.92
N LEU A 131 -8.33 8.96 -14.43
CA LEU A 131 -6.97 8.91 -13.84
C LEU A 131 -6.28 10.28 -13.90
N VAL A 132 -6.34 10.97 -15.04
CA VAL A 132 -5.78 12.32 -15.20
C VAL A 132 -6.40 13.28 -14.20
N GLU A 133 -7.72 13.28 -14.06
CA GLU A 133 -8.43 14.15 -13.12
C GLU A 133 -8.10 13.81 -11.66
N ALA A 134 -8.09 12.52 -11.31
CA ALA A 134 -7.74 12.07 -9.96
C ALA A 134 -6.30 12.47 -9.60
N ALA A 135 -5.35 12.24 -10.51
CA ALA A 135 -3.94 12.58 -10.30
C ALA A 135 -3.72 14.09 -10.14
N LYS A 136 -4.44 14.94 -10.90
CA LYS A 136 -4.39 16.40 -10.73
C LYS A 136 -4.87 16.80 -9.35
N ARG A 137 -6.06 16.35 -8.93
CA ARG A 137 -6.61 16.69 -7.62
C ARG A 137 -5.73 16.22 -6.47
N ALA A 138 -5.17 15.02 -6.59
CA ALA A 138 -4.22 14.52 -5.60
C ALA A 138 -2.96 15.38 -5.53
N GLY A 139 -2.39 15.76 -6.67
CA GLY A 139 -1.24 16.65 -6.73
C GLY A 139 -1.52 18.03 -6.11
N ASP A 140 -2.70 18.60 -6.38
CA ASP A 140 -3.14 19.88 -5.78
C ASP A 140 -3.31 19.77 -4.26
N ALA A 141 -3.67 18.59 -3.75
CA ALA A 141 -3.77 18.29 -2.32
C ALA A 141 -2.42 17.92 -1.67
N GLY A 142 -1.33 17.84 -2.43
CA GLY A 142 -0.02 17.39 -1.94
C GLY A 142 0.06 15.89 -1.67
N VAL A 143 -0.83 15.09 -2.25
CA VAL A 143 -0.91 13.64 -2.10
C VAL A 143 -0.52 12.96 -3.41
N ARG A 144 0.24 11.87 -3.33
CA ARG A 144 0.55 11.03 -4.48
C ARG A 144 -0.44 9.86 -4.57
N LEU A 145 -1.05 9.65 -5.73
CA LEU A 145 -1.82 8.42 -5.97
C LEU A 145 -0.88 7.27 -6.31
N ALA A 146 -1.20 6.09 -5.81
CA ALA A 146 -0.53 4.84 -6.11
C ALA A 146 -1.55 3.89 -6.76
N LEU A 147 -1.54 3.76 -8.09
CA LEU A 147 -2.44 2.86 -8.82
C LEU A 147 -2.07 1.41 -8.52
N GLU A 148 -2.96 0.70 -7.88
CA GLU A 148 -2.87 -0.73 -7.60
C GLU A 148 -3.65 -1.51 -8.67
N PHE A 149 -2.99 -2.38 -9.43
CA PHE A 149 -3.69 -3.29 -10.33
C PHE A 149 -4.22 -4.50 -9.57
N ASP A 150 -5.43 -4.92 -9.91
CA ASP A 150 -6.05 -6.11 -9.34
C ASP A 150 -6.01 -7.25 -10.36
N ALA A 151 -5.33 -8.36 -10.01
CA ALA A 151 -5.21 -9.55 -10.85
C ALA A 151 -6.55 -10.14 -11.32
N ARG A 152 -7.65 -9.83 -10.64
CA ARG A 152 -9.01 -10.28 -10.93
C ARG A 152 -9.86 -9.24 -11.65
N ALA A 153 -9.38 -8.00 -11.74
CA ALA A 153 -10.02 -6.98 -12.53
C ALA A 153 -9.94 -7.31 -14.03
N THR A 154 -10.79 -6.71 -14.81
CA THR A 154 -10.69 -6.77 -16.27
C THR A 154 -9.49 -5.95 -16.74
N PHE A 155 -9.26 -4.76 -16.10
CA PHE A 155 -8.20 -3.82 -16.44
C PHE A 155 -8.07 -2.71 -15.39
N PRO A 156 -6.83 -2.31 -15.00
CA PRO A 156 -5.56 -3.01 -15.22
C PRO A 156 -5.46 -4.25 -14.32
N ASN A 157 -4.96 -5.35 -14.85
CA ASN A 157 -4.84 -6.59 -14.09
C ASN A 157 -3.41 -7.14 -14.02
N ASN A 158 -2.44 -6.36 -14.44
CA ASN A 158 -1.02 -6.72 -14.42
C ASN A 158 -0.13 -5.47 -14.44
N LEU A 159 1.14 -5.66 -14.13
CA LEU A 159 2.12 -4.59 -14.07
C LEU A 159 2.26 -3.82 -15.39
N GLN A 160 2.29 -4.51 -16.53
CA GLN A 160 2.46 -3.86 -17.84
C GLN A 160 1.34 -2.87 -18.13
N SER A 161 0.08 -3.27 -17.92
CA SER A 161 -1.07 -2.41 -18.18
C SER A 161 -1.16 -1.24 -17.19
N ALA A 162 -0.79 -1.46 -15.92
CA ALA A 162 -0.77 -0.40 -14.93
C ALA A 162 0.32 0.65 -15.23
N VAL A 163 1.54 0.21 -15.56
CA VAL A 163 2.63 1.11 -15.94
C VAL A 163 2.27 1.90 -17.19
N ALA A 164 1.73 1.26 -18.23
CA ALA A 164 1.31 1.95 -19.45
C ALA A 164 0.27 3.05 -19.17
N LEU A 165 -0.68 2.82 -18.26
CA LEU A 165 -1.64 3.85 -17.84
C LEU A 165 -0.98 5.03 -17.13
N ILE A 166 -0.01 4.75 -16.25
CA ILE A 166 0.71 5.78 -15.50
C ILE A 166 1.54 6.65 -16.46
N GLU A 167 2.22 6.01 -17.43
CA GLU A 167 2.99 6.71 -18.47
C GLU A 167 2.10 7.55 -19.38
N ASP A 168 0.91 7.05 -19.77
CA ASP A 168 -0.06 7.79 -20.59
C ASP A 168 -0.58 9.04 -19.84
N VAL A 169 -0.83 8.93 -18.54
CA VAL A 169 -1.21 10.08 -17.70
C VAL A 169 -0.07 11.08 -17.56
N GLY A 170 1.16 10.63 -17.39
CA GLY A 170 2.38 11.44 -17.37
C GLY A 170 2.46 12.48 -16.24
N LEU A 171 1.74 12.31 -15.14
CA LEU A 171 1.73 13.22 -14.00
C LEU A 171 2.55 12.64 -12.82
N PRO A 172 3.44 13.41 -12.19
CA PRO A 172 4.27 12.93 -11.08
C PRO A 172 3.46 12.57 -9.82
N SER A 173 2.23 13.07 -9.72
CA SER A 173 1.28 12.75 -8.67
C SER A 173 0.60 11.38 -8.82
N LEU A 174 0.91 10.63 -9.88
CA LEU A 174 0.48 9.24 -10.07
C LEU A 174 1.70 8.33 -10.17
N GLY A 175 1.70 7.28 -9.37
CA GLY A 175 2.67 6.19 -9.42
C GLY A 175 1.99 4.85 -9.27
N ILE A 176 2.78 3.79 -9.11
CA ILE A 176 2.27 2.44 -8.92
C ILE A 176 2.30 2.03 -7.45
N CYS A 177 1.25 1.37 -7.00
CA CYS A 177 1.27 0.46 -5.86
C CYS A 177 1.52 -0.94 -6.41
N LEU A 178 2.69 -1.49 -6.13
CA LEU A 178 3.03 -2.85 -6.51
C LEU A 178 2.65 -3.80 -5.37
N ASP A 179 1.47 -4.39 -5.43
CA ASP A 179 1.11 -5.50 -4.55
C ASP A 179 1.66 -6.81 -5.14
N TRP A 180 2.54 -7.46 -4.36
CA TRP A 180 3.17 -8.71 -4.77
C TRP A 180 2.19 -9.88 -4.90
N PHE A 181 1.08 -9.88 -4.14
CA PHE A 181 0.03 -10.87 -4.31
C PHE A 181 -0.61 -10.76 -5.69
N HIS A 182 -1.10 -9.58 -6.07
CA HIS A 182 -1.70 -9.36 -7.38
C HIS A 182 -0.71 -9.59 -8.53
N PHE A 183 0.57 -9.25 -8.33
CA PHE A 183 1.61 -9.59 -9.28
C PHE A 183 1.73 -11.10 -9.48
N SER A 184 1.71 -11.86 -8.39
CA SER A 184 1.99 -13.31 -8.38
C SER A 184 0.82 -14.15 -8.88
N VAL A 185 -0.42 -13.81 -8.51
CA VAL A 185 -1.63 -14.54 -8.93
C VAL A 185 -2.12 -14.12 -10.32
N GLY A 186 -1.71 -12.93 -10.77
CA GLY A 186 -2.10 -12.35 -12.04
C GLY A 186 -1.25 -12.80 -13.24
N PRO A 187 -1.47 -12.19 -14.40
CA PRO A 187 -0.71 -12.49 -15.62
C PRO A 187 0.66 -11.81 -15.68
N SER A 188 1.07 -11.01 -14.70
CA SER A 188 2.40 -10.39 -14.63
C SER A 188 3.51 -11.43 -14.62
N LYS A 189 4.68 -11.07 -15.14
CA LYS A 189 5.86 -11.92 -15.21
C LYS A 189 7.05 -11.25 -14.58
N LEU A 190 7.98 -12.02 -14.05
CA LEU A 190 9.21 -11.47 -13.44
C LEU A 190 9.99 -10.54 -14.37
N ILE A 191 9.97 -10.80 -15.68
CA ILE A 191 10.61 -9.90 -16.64
C ILE A 191 9.95 -8.50 -16.65
N ASP A 192 8.68 -8.39 -16.29
CA ASP A 192 7.97 -7.11 -16.28
C ASP A 192 8.50 -6.16 -15.20
N LEU A 193 9.25 -6.68 -14.20
CA LEU A 193 9.88 -5.84 -13.17
C LEU A 193 10.80 -4.77 -13.76
N HIS A 194 11.36 -4.98 -14.98
CA HIS A 194 12.18 -3.97 -15.67
C HIS A 194 11.41 -2.66 -16.00
N LEU A 195 10.08 -2.69 -15.98
CA LEU A 195 9.24 -1.50 -16.16
C LEU A 195 9.22 -0.58 -14.94
N LEU A 196 9.67 -1.08 -13.79
CA LEU A 196 9.73 -0.28 -12.57
C LEU A 196 10.95 0.63 -12.57
N THR A 197 10.75 1.88 -12.18
CA THR A 197 11.81 2.83 -11.84
C THR A 197 11.52 3.42 -10.45
N PRO A 198 12.53 3.98 -9.74
CA PRO A 198 12.29 4.59 -8.43
C PRO A 198 11.22 5.69 -8.46
N GLU A 199 11.13 6.41 -9.59
CA GLU A 199 10.17 7.51 -9.77
C GLU A 199 8.74 7.01 -9.92
N ILE A 200 8.53 5.84 -10.53
CA ILE A 200 7.18 5.33 -10.78
C ILE A 200 6.61 4.57 -9.55
N VAL A 201 7.47 3.96 -8.73
CA VAL A 201 7.02 3.20 -7.56
C VAL A 201 6.65 4.17 -6.43
N ALA A 202 5.38 4.18 -6.04
CA ALA A 202 4.88 4.98 -4.92
C ALA A 202 4.76 4.17 -3.62
N LEU A 203 4.40 2.90 -3.74
CA LEU A 203 4.24 1.96 -2.62
C LEU A 203 4.51 0.54 -3.11
N VAL A 204 5.06 -0.29 -2.23
CA VAL A 204 5.14 -1.74 -2.41
C VAL A 204 4.39 -2.41 -1.28
N GLN A 205 3.48 -3.33 -1.62
CA GLN A 205 2.79 -4.18 -0.65
C GLN A 205 3.28 -5.62 -0.80
N LEU A 206 3.56 -6.26 0.33
CA LEU A 206 4.10 -7.60 0.37
C LEU A 206 3.20 -8.55 1.15
N SER A 207 2.94 -9.67 0.53
CA SER A 207 2.51 -10.92 1.15
C SER A 207 3.16 -12.08 0.40
N ASP A 208 3.05 -13.28 0.93
CA ASP A 208 3.25 -14.52 0.21
C ASP A 208 1.91 -15.24 0.06
N ILE A 209 1.90 -16.37 -0.61
CA ILE A 209 0.70 -17.18 -0.88
C ILE A 209 0.86 -18.51 -0.17
N ALA A 210 -0.14 -18.89 0.64
CA ALA A 210 -0.23 -20.20 1.26
C ALA A 210 -0.18 -21.33 0.21
N ASP A 211 -0.06 -22.58 0.67
CA ASP A 211 0.03 -23.75 -0.20
C ASP A 211 -1.30 -24.05 -0.94
N VAL A 212 -1.65 -23.14 -1.83
CA VAL A 212 -2.81 -23.25 -2.74
C VAL A 212 -2.36 -22.97 -4.18
N PRO A 213 -3.00 -23.55 -5.20
CA PRO A 213 -2.76 -23.18 -6.59
C PRO A 213 -3.01 -21.66 -6.78
N ARG A 214 -2.09 -20.97 -7.43
CA ARG A 214 -2.16 -19.50 -7.58
C ARG A 214 -3.46 -19.01 -8.25
N GLU A 215 -4.02 -19.82 -9.15
CA GLU A 215 -5.28 -19.54 -9.85
C GLU A 215 -6.50 -19.58 -8.91
N MET A 216 -6.36 -20.25 -7.76
CA MET A 216 -7.40 -20.39 -6.72
C MET A 216 -7.13 -19.48 -5.51
N ALA A 217 -5.93 -18.93 -5.39
CA ALA A 217 -5.54 -18.10 -4.26
C ALA A 217 -6.44 -16.87 -4.12
N SER A 218 -6.76 -16.53 -2.91
CA SER A 218 -7.58 -15.36 -2.53
C SER A 218 -6.86 -14.53 -1.47
N ASP A 219 -7.37 -13.36 -1.16
CA ASP A 219 -6.78 -12.52 -0.10
C ASP A 219 -6.72 -13.26 1.25
N ALA A 220 -7.63 -14.23 1.48
CA ALA A 220 -7.60 -15.07 2.67
C ALA A 220 -6.41 -16.06 2.70
N ASP A 221 -5.72 -16.24 1.58
CA ASP A 221 -4.54 -17.11 1.46
C ASP A 221 -3.23 -16.33 1.55
N ARG A 222 -3.28 -15.01 1.77
CA ARG A 222 -2.10 -14.17 2.04
C ARG A 222 -1.48 -14.55 3.37
N ILE A 223 -0.16 -14.78 3.34
CA ILE A 223 0.66 -15.09 4.53
C ILE A 223 1.90 -14.19 4.56
N LEU A 224 2.70 -14.31 5.62
CA LEU A 224 3.90 -13.51 5.77
C LEU A 224 4.87 -13.71 4.59
N PRO A 225 5.56 -12.63 4.16
CA PRO A 225 6.51 -12.70 3.05
C PRO A 225 7.61 -13.74 3.28
N ALA A 226 7.92 -14.52 2.25
CA ALA A 226 8.90 -15.61 2.23
C ALA A 226 8.52 -16.87 3.05
N GLU A 227 7.24 -17.03 3.40
CA GLU A 227 6.74 -18.23 4.10
C GLU A 227 5.89 -19.14 3.18
N GLY A 228 5.70 -18.76 1.92
CA GLY A 228 4.80 -19.45 0.98
C GLY A 228 5.42 -19.81 -0.36
N ASN A 229 4.55 -19.92 -1.36
CA ASN A 229 4.87 -20.41 -2.69
C ASN A 229 5.20 -19.30 -3.71
N SER A 230 5.15 -18.03 -3.29
CA SER A 230 5.47 -16.86 -4.12
C SER A 230 6.43 -15.91 -3.39
N PRO A 231 7.64 -16.37 -3.07
CA PRO A 231 8.56 -15.59 -2.26
C PRO A 231 9.05 -14.33 -3.00
N PRO A 232 9.10 -13.15 -2.32
CA PRO A 232 9.35 -11.86 -2.98
C PRO A 232 10.82 -11.53 -3.21
N GLN A 233 11.78 -12.47 -3.04
CA GLN A 233 13.22 -12.20 -3.09
C GLN A 233 13.66 -11.56 -4.41
N GLN A 234 13.06 -11.96 -5.55
CA GLN A 234 13.42 -11.37 -6.84
C GLN A 234 12.93 -9.92 -6.97
N LEU A 235 11.76 -9.60 -6.40
CA LEU A 235 11.30 -8.23 -6.29
C LEU A 235 12.24 -7.40 -5.41
N ILE A 236 12.60 -7.90 -4.21
CA ILE A 236 13.50 -7.19 -3.30
C ILE A 236 14.84 -6.90 -3.96
N ALA A 237 15.46 -7.91 -4.60
CA ALA A 237 16.72 -7.72 -5.33
C ALA A 237 16.60 -6.68 -6.46
N HIS A 238 15.46 -6.62 -7.14
CA HIS A 238 15.20 -5.61 -8.18
C HIS A 238 15.06 -4.20 -7.57
N LEU A 239 14.31 -4.05 -6.48
CA LEU A 239 14.15 -2.79 -5.74
C LEU A 239 15.49 -2.27 -5.20
N GLU A 240 16.34 -3.15 -4.69
CA GLU A 240 17.72 -2.82 -4.27
C GLU A 240 18.57 -2.33 -5.45
N ALA A 241 18.53 -3.06 -6.57
CA ALA A 241 19.32 -2.72 -7.77
C ALA A 241 18.94 -1.34 -8.35
N MET A 242 17.65 -0.97 -8.28
CA MET A 242 17.20 0.36 -8.71
C MET A 242 17.27 1.42 -7.60
N GLN A 243 17.83 1.08 -6.43
CA GLN A 243 18.00 1.99 -5.29
C GLN A 243 16.69 2.59 -4.74
N TYR A 244 15.62 1.80 -4.74
CA TYR A 244 14.36 2.22 -4.14
C TYR A 244 14.52 2.41 -2.62
N ASP A 245 14.10 3.57 -2.10
CA ASP A 245 14.16 3.94 -0.68
C ASP A 245 12.78 4.23 -0.07
N GLY A 246 11.74 3.88 -0.80
CA GLY A 246 10.35 4.09 -0.39
C GLY A 246 9.82 3.05 0.60
N PRO A 247 8.53 3.17 0.97
CA PRO A 247 7.88 2.24 1.90
C PRO A 247 7.62 0.89 1.25
N ILE A 248 7.85 -0.18 2.05
CA ILE A 248 7.41 -1.54 1.77
C ILE A 248 6.52 -1.96 2.93
N SER A 249 5.26 -2.23 2.64
CA SER A 249 4.23 -2.54 3.63
C SER A 249 3.85 -4.02 3.57
N ILE A 250 3.76 -4.68 4.72
CA ILE A 250 3.07 -5.98 4.78
C ILE A 250 1.58 -5.72 4.72
N GLU A 251 0.91 -6.36 3.76
CA GLU A 251 -0.54 -6.31 3.61
C GLU A 251 -1.14 -7.72 3.54
N LEU A 252 -1.84 -8.11 4.62
CA LEU A 252 -2.44 -9.43 4.77
C LEU A 252 -3.93 -9.31 5.09
N GLN A 253 -4.76 -9.56 4.08
CA GLN A 253 -6.22 -9.56 4.21
C GLN A 253 -6.75 -10.95 4.59
N ASN A 254 -6.08 -11.61 5.55
CA ASN A 254 -6.37 -12.98 5.97
C ASN A 254 -7.18 -13.01 7.26
N PRO A 255 -8.45 -13.49 7.24
CA PRO A 255 -9.31 -13.52 8.42
C PRO A 255 -8.77 -14.34 9.60
N GLN A 256 -7.90 -15.32 9.35
CA GLN A 256 -7.28 -16.08 10.43
C GLN A 256 -6.25 -15.24 11.18
N LEU A 257 -5.51 -14.39 10.47
CA LEU A 257 -4.52 -13.50 11.06
C LEU A 257 -5.17 -12.35 11.83
N TRP A 258 -6.38 -11.93 11.46
CA TRP A 258 -7.14 -10.90 12.21
C TRP A 258 -7.54 -11.33 13.63
N GLN A 259 -7.40 -12.63 13.97
CA GLN A 259 -7.63 -13.13 15.33
C GLN A 259 -6.36 -13.04 16.20
N VAL A 260 -5.20 -12.80 15.61
CA VAL A 260 -3.94 -12.63 16.34
C VAL A 260 -3.93 -11.26 17.01
N PRO A 261 -3.54 -11.15 18.29
CA PRO A 261 -3.41 -9.86 18.94
C PRO A 261 -2.50 -8.92 18.16
N PRO A 262 -2.84 -7.63 17.97
CA PRO A 262 -2.09 -6.71 17.12
C PRO A 262 -0.61 -6.62 17.48
N ARG A 263 -0.25 -6.62 18.77
CA ARG A 263 1.14 -6.62 19.23
C ARG A 263 1.92 -7.83 18.72
N GLN A 264 1.39 -9.02 18.95
CA GLN A 264 2.04 -10.26 18.53
C GLN A 264 2.18 -10.29 16.99
N PHE A 265 1.14 -9.92 16.27
CA PHE A 265 1.19 -9.83 14.82
C PHE A 265 2.26 -8.80 14.36
N GLY A 266 2.24 -7.59 14.93
CA GLY A 266 3.15 -6.50 14.58
C GLY A 266 4.62 -6.89 14.80
N GLU A 267 4.95 -7.49 15.96
CA GLU A 267 6.30 -7.96 16.28
C GLU A 267 6.81 -9.01 15.28
N ILE A 268 5.97 -10.00 14.95
CA ILE A 268 6.31 -11.06 13.99
C ILE A 268 6.47 -10.46 12.59
N ALA A 269 5.51 -9.68 12.14
CA ALA A 269 5.47 -9.12 10.79
C ALA A 269 6.65 -8.18 10.53
N ILE A 270 6.92 -7.23 11.45
CA ILE A 270 8.02 -6.27 11.26
C ILE A 270 9.39 -6.95 11.34
N THR A 271 9.53 -7.98 12.18
CA THR A 271 10.76 -8.77 12.28
C THR A 271 11.01 -9.56 11.00
N SER A 272 9.98 -10.22 10.47
CA SER A 272 10.03 -10.95 9.20
C SER A 272 10.42 -10.01 8.06
N LEU A 273 9.77 -8.83 7.97
CA LEU A 273 10.06 -7.85 6.93
C LEU A 273 11.49 -7.31 7.02
N ARG A 274 11.94 -6.91 8.21
CA ARG A 274 13.32 -6.43 8.40
C ARG A 274 14.36 -7.49 8.05
N LYS A 275 14.10 -8.76 8.38
CA LYS A 275 14.96 -9.86 8.00
C LYS A 275 15.03 -10.03 6.49
N LEU A 276 13.89 -9.96 5.80
CA LEU A 276 13.81 -10.01 4.34
C LEU A 276 14.57 -8.86 3.66
N LEU A 277 14.53 -7.66 4.26
CA LEU A 277 15.21 -6.46 3.78
C LEU A 277 16.68 -6.35 4.24
N GLY A 278 17.25 -7.37 4.89
CA GLY A 278 18.62 -7.31 5.41
C GLY A 278 18.84 -6.30 6.54
N GLN A 279 17.78 -5.90 7.25
CA GLN A 279 17.81 -4.85 8.28
C GLN A 279 17.66 -5.39 9.72
N ALA A 280 17.79 -6.68 9.93
CA ALA A 280 17.55 -7.32 11.23
C ALA A 280 18.50 -6.83 12.35
N GLU A 281 19.74 -6.47 12.02
CA GLU A 281 20.74 -6.02 13.01
C GLU A 281 20.58 -4.54 13.42
N MET A 282 19.80 -3.74 12.69
CA MET A 282 19.65 -2.30 12.96
C MET A 282 18.85 -2.01 14.23
N VAL A 283 18.05 -2.95 14.72
CA VAL A 283 17.24 -2.80 15.95
C VAL A 283 18.10 -2.85 17.21
N ALA A 284 19.22 -3.61 17.19
CA ALA A 284 20.10 -3.77 18.35
C ALA A 284 20.94 -2.51 18.68
N THR A 285 21.07 -1.57 17.74
CA THR A 285 21.90 -0.36 17.90
C THR A 285 21.14 0.86 18.39
N ASP A 286 19.82 0.95 18.12
CA ASP A 286 18.99 2.08 18.58
C ASP A 286 18.69 2.00 20.09
N ASP A 287 18.63 0.79 20.68
CA ASP A 287 18.43 0.60 22.13
C ASP A 287 19.68 0.96 22.98
N HIS A 288 20.87 1.06 22.37
CA HIS A 288 22.10 1.38 23.09
C HIS A 288 22.46 2.88 23.08
N GLN A 289 21.72 3.73 22.34
CA GLN A 289 21.92 5.19 22.30
C GLN A 289 20.91 5.97 23.15
N ALA A 290 19.93 5.30 23.74
CA ALA A 290 18.89 5.92 24.59
C ALA A 290 19.10 5.65 26.10
N GLY A 291 20.28 5.21 26.51
CA GLY A 291 20.69 4.97 27.92
C GLY A 291 21.54 6.10 28.47
#